data_e70a5b3de0ae99f94c75890fcdb77946
#
_entry.id   e70a5b3de0ae99f94c75890fcdb77946
#
_cell.length_a   1.000
_cell.length_b   1.000
_cell.length_c   1.000
_cell.angle_alpha   90.00
_cell.angle_beta   90.00
_cell.angle_gamma   90.00
#
_symmetry.space_group_name_H-M   'P 1'
#
loop_
_entity.id
_entity.type
_entity.pdbx_description
1 polymer ?
#
loop_
_entity_poly.entity_id
_entity_poly.type
_entity_poly.pdbx_seq_one_letter_code
_entity_poly.pdbx_strand_id
1 'polypeptide(L)'
;MKYLHKGMNELLDIKDVIKHYNIKDDDIVIKLTGRYTLLNLEFIHLVKKYSNMYDAFVKFFNVFTLQYLIDDCVLGMFAIKCKHLTNFNYNFVKSPECEFADYVRNNIFNIMEIERLNIECCFADDLRLLIV
;
A
#
# COMPACT_ATOMS: atom_id res chain seq x y z
N MET A 1 8.20 18.93 -9.63
CA MET A 1 9.41 18.66 -8.81
C MET A 1 9.25 17.36 -8.06
N LYS A 2 10.29 16.54 -8.03
CA LYS A 2 10.28 15.29 -7.26
C LYS A 2 10.93 15.52 -5.90
N TYR A 3 10.36 14.89 -4.88
CA TYR A 3 10.92 14.89 -3.53
C TYR A 3 11.97 13.78 -3.42
N LEU A 4 12.91 13.92 -2.49
CA LEU A 4 13.89 12.85 -2.20
C LEU A 4 13.24 11.64 -1.54
N HIS A 5 12.13 11.83 -0.88
CA HIS A 5 11.39 10.78 -0.18
C HIS A 5 10.60 9.90 -1.18
N LYS A 6 11.01 8.64 -1.31
CA LYS A 6 10.42 7.71 -2.30
C LYS A 6 8.92 7.52 -2.15
N GLY A 7 8.46 7.32 -0.91
CA GLY A 7 7.04 7.13 -0.65
C GLY A 7 6.20 8.32 -1.09
N MET A 8 6.72 9.54 -0.90
CA MET A 8 6.06 10.75 -1.35
C MET A 8 5.99 10.81 -2.87
N ASN A 9 7.07 10.48 -3.56
CA ASN A 9 7.09 10.46 -5.02
C ASN A 9 6.09 9.46 -5.59
N GLU A 10 6.04 8.25 -5.03
CA GLU A 10 5.05 7.24 -5.41
C GLU A 10 3.62 7.75 -5.20
N LEU A 11 3.35 8.36 -4.05
CA LEU A 11 2.02 8.89 -3.74
C LEU A 11 1.61 9.97 -4.73
N LEU A 12 2.51 10.89 -5.06
CA LEU A 12 2.23 11.94 -6.04
C LEU A 12 1.94 11.36 -7.42
N ASP A 13 2.71 10.37 -7.84
CA ASP A 13 2.48 9.70 -9.12
C ASP A 13 1.12 9.00 -9.16
N ILE A 14 0.73 8.34 -8.07
CA ILE A 14 -0.58 7.70 -7.96
C ILE A 14 -1.71 8.73 -8.01
N LYS A 15 -1.57 9.85 -7.30
CA LYS A 15 -2.58 10.92 -7.32
C LYS A 15 -2.73 11.53 -8.71
N ASP A 16 -1.64 11.66 -9.46
CA ASP A 16 -1.68 12.13 -10.85
C ASP A 16 -2.44 11.14 -11.76
N VAL A 17 -2.21 9.85 -11.59
CA VAL A 17 -2.92 8.79 -12.34
C VAL A 17 -4.42 8.83 -12.01
N ILE A 18 -4.78 8.93 -10.74
CA ILE A 18 -6.17 9.01 -10.29
C ILE A 18 -6.87 10.20 -10.97
N LYS A 19 -6.23 11.36 -10.97
CA LYS A 19 -6.77 12.57 -11.59
C LYS A 19 -6.88 12.42 -13.11
N HIS A 20 -5.84 11.92 -13.76
CA HIS A 20 -5.78 11.79 -15.22
C HIS A 20 -6.85 10.85 -15.77
N TYR A 21 -7.05 9.71 -15.12
CA TYR A 21 -8.02 8.70 -15.55
C TYR A 21 -9.40 8.84 -14.90
N ASN A 22 -9.60 9.89 -14.12
CA ASN A 22 -10.88 10.19 -13.47
C ASN A 22 -11.39 8.99 -12.63
N ILE A 23 -10.50 8.42 -11.83
CA ILE A 23 -10.83 7.33 -10.92
C ILE A 23 -11.76 7.85 -9.84
N LYS A 24 -12.84 7.14 -9.57
CA LYS A 24 -13.90 7.60 -8.66
C LYS A 24 -13.59 7.24 -7.21
N ASP A 25 -14.21 7.98 -6.29
CA ASP A 25 -13.98 7.83 -4.84
C ASP A 25 -14.20 6.41 -4.31
N ASP A 26 -15.20 5.71 -4.82
CA ASP A 26 -15.52 4.36 -4.37
C ASP A 26 -14.81 3.25 -5.15
N ASP A 27 -14.04 3.60 -6.14
CA ASP A 27 -13.21 2.62 -6.86
C ASP A 27 -12.07 2.14 -5.96
N ILE A 28 -11.75 0.85 -6.04
CA ILE A 28 -10.59 0.29 -5.34
C ILE A 28 -9.35 0.48 -6.21
N VAL A 29 -8.31 1.07 -5.62
CA VAL A 29 -6.99 1.20 -6.23
C VAL A 29 -6.09 0.11 -5.67
N ILE A 30 -5.48 -0.70 -6.54
CA ILE A 30 -4.44 -1.66 -6.16
C ILE A 30 -3.11 -1.07 -6.58
N LYS A 31 -2.21 -0.87 -5.59
CA LYS A 31 -0.87 -0.31 -5.83
C LYS A 31 0.15 -1.43 -5.77
N LEU A 32 1.04 -1.47 -6.74
CA LEU A 32 2.19 -2.37 -6.76
C LEU A 32 3.45 -1.57 -7.11
N THR A 33 4.46 -1.68 -6.26
CA THR A 33 5.75 -1.03 -6.51
C THR A 33 6.47 -1.68 -7.70
N GLY A 34 6.98 -0.84 -8.62
CA GLY A 34 7.48 -1.31 -9.92
C GLY A 34 8.67 -2.26 -9.89
N ARG A 35 9.43 -2.30 -8.77
CA ARG A 35 10.57 -3.22 -8.61
C ARG A 35 10.20 -4.55 -7.97
N TYR A 36 8.93 -4.72 -7.56
CA TYR A 36 8.47 -5.93 -6.91
C TYR A 36 7.77 -6.82 -7.92
N THR A 37 7.92 -8.13 -7.74
CA THR A 37 7.35 -9.12 -8.65
C THR A 37 6.11 -9.74 -8.07
N LEU A 38 5.01 -9.66 -8.80
CA LEU A 38 3.77 -10.34 -8.43
C LEU A 38 3.91 -11.82 -8.76
N LEU A 39 3.82 -12.68 -7.73
CA LEU A 39 4.04 -14.13 -7.90
C LEU A 39 2.78 -14.85 -8.37
N ASN A 40 1.59 -14.34 -8.01
CA ASN A 40 0.32 -14.88 -8.47
C ASN A 40 -0.77 -13.81 -8.33
N LEU A 41 -2.00 -14.14 -8.68
CA LEU A 41 -3.13 -13.21 -8.68
C LEU A 41 -4.05 -13.34 -7.47
N GLU A 42 -3.65 -14.07 -6.43
CA GLU A 42 -4.50 -14.34 -5.28
C GLU A 42 -4.96 -13.06 -4.58
N PHE A 43 -4.05 -12.10 -4.38
CA PHE A 43 -4.40 -10.82 -3.74
C PHE A 43 -5.44 -10.05 -4.56
N ILE A 44 -5.26 -10.00 -5.87
CA ILE A 44 -6.18 -9.30 -6.77
C ILE A 44 -7.56 -9.95 -6.72
N HIS A 45 -7.62 -11.28 -6.76
CA HIS A 45 -8.89 -12.02 -6.64
C HIS A 45 -9.56 -11.79 -5.29
N LEU A 46 -8.78 -11.75 -4.22
CA LEU A 46 -9.28 -11.47 -2.87
C LEU A 46 -9.91 -10.07 -2.79
N VAL A 47 -9.23 -9.07 -3.32
CA VAL A 47 -9.73 -7.69 -3.37
C VAL A 47 -11.03 -7.61 -4.16
N LYS A 48 -11.09 -8.23 -5.33
CA LYS A 48 -12.32 -8.27 -6.14
C LYS A 48 -13.48 -8.92 -5.40
N LYS A 49 -13.21 -9.99 -4.67
CA LYS A 49 -14.24 -10.74 -3.95
C LYS A 49 -14.82 -9.93 -2.79
N TYR A 50 -13.99 -9.17 -2.09
CA TYR A 50 -14.37 -8.48 -0.86
C TYR A 50 -14.43 -6.96 -0.98
N SER A 51 -14.39 -6.41 -2.17
CA SER A 51 -14.37 -4.96 -2.41
C SER A 51 -15.62 -4.24 -1.90
N ASN A 52 -16.74 -4.94 -1.74
CA ASN A 52 -17.97 -4.37 -1.19
C ASN A 52 -18.00 -4.36 0.34
N MET A 53 -17.08 -5.07 1.00
CA MET A 53 -17.09 -5.25 2.45
C MET A 53 -15.95 -4.47 3.14
N TYR A 54 -14.85 -4.25 2.44
CA TYR A 54 -13.66 -3.62 3.01
C TYR A 54 -13.20 -2.44 2.16
N ASP A 55 -12.77 -1.39 2.83
CA ASP A 55 -12.25 -0.18 2.18
C ASP A 55 -10.74 -0.23 1.99
N ALA A 56 -10.04 -1.08 2.73
CA ALA A 56 -8.61 -1.24 2.62
C ALA A 56 -8.19 -2.70 2.84
N PHE A 57 -7.13 -3.10 2.15
CA PHE A 57 -6.51 -4.41 2.20
C PHE A 57 -5.01 -4.19 2.37
N VAL A 58 -4.49 -4.42 3.58
CA VAL A 58 -3.13 -4.04 3.96
C VAL A 58 -2.47 -5.16 4.75
N LYS A 59 -1.21 -5.42 4.47
CA LYS A 59 -0.39 -6.31 5.31
C LYS A 59 0.36 -5.48 6.35
N PHE A 60 -0.02 -5.59 7.61
CA PHE A 60 0.68 -4.95 8.73
C PHE A 60 1.86 -5.83 9.13
N PHE A 61 3.06 -5.36 8.82
CA PHE A 61 4.25 -6.19 8.91
C PHE A 61 5.51 -5.34 8.76
N ASN A 62 6.57 -5.67 9.51
CA ASN A 62 7.88 -5.05 9.36
C ASN A 62 8.80 -5.96 8.55
N VAL A 63 9.27 -5.48 7.39
CA VAL A 63 10.07 -6.28 6.45
C VAL A 63 11.52 -6.51 6.93
N PHE A 64 11.97 -5.80 7.95
CA PHE A 64 13.30 -5.98 8.54
C PHE A 64 13.30 -6.95 9.71
N THR A 65 12.30 -6.84 10.60
CA THR A 65 12.17 -7.74 11.75
C THR A 65 11.39 -9.01 11.44
N LEU A 66 10.66 -9.02 10.31
CA LEU A 66 9.79 -10.12 9.86
C LEU A 66 8.67 -10.41 10.87
N GLN A 67 8.16 -9.36 11.51
CA GLN A 67 7.13 -9.48 12.52
C GLN A 67 5.88 -8.69 12.17
N TYR A 68 4.74 -9.20 12.62
CA TYR A 68 3.48 -8.46 12.58
C TYR A 68 3.59 -7.24 13.49
N LEU A 69 3.32 -6.06 12.95
CA LEU A 69 3.28 -4.81 13.72
C LEU A 69 2.09 -3.99 13.22
N ILE A 70 1.26 -3.52 14.15
CA ILE A 70 0.07 -2.74 13.80
C ILE A 70 0.36 -1.31 13.36
N ASP A 71 1.55 -0.82 13.66
CA ASP A 71 1.99 0.54 13.32
C ASP A 71 2.98 0.57 12.15
N ASP A 72 3.07 -0.52 11.41
CA ASP A 72 3.92 -0.66 10.24
C ASP A 72 3.19 -1.48 9.18
N CYS A 73 3.55 -1.32 7.92
CA CYS A 73 2.91 -2.08 6.84
C CYS A 73 3.85 -2.28 5.65
N VAL A 74 3.46 -3.20 4.77
CA VAL A 74 4.15 -3.40 3.49
C VAL A 74 3.54 -2.44 2.47
N LEU A 75 4.31 -1.45 2.03
CA LEU A 75 3.89 -0.51 0.98
C LEU A 75 4.07 -1.06 -0.43
N GLY A 76 4.76 -2.19 -0.57
CA GLY A 76 5.01 -2.80 -1.88
C GLY A 76 3.74 -3.15 -2.64
N MET A 77 2.71 -3.58 -1.93
CA MET A 77 1.38 -3.78 -2.50
C MET A 77 0.32 -3.62 -1.43
N PHE A 78 -0.73 -2.88 -1.77
CA PHE A 78 -1.92 -2.75 -0.97
C PHE A 78 -3.11 -2.40 -1.88
N ALA A 79 -4.30 -2.47 -1.32
CA ALA A 79 -5.50 -1.98 -2.02
C ALA A 79 -6.28 -1.09 -1.07
N ILE A 80 -6.91 -0.05 -1.62
CA ILE A 80 -7.62 0.94 -0.83
C ILE A 80 -8.63 1.67 -1.72
N LYS A 81 -9.77 2.06 -1.17
CA LYS A 81 -10.69 2.92 -1.90
C LYS A 81 -10.04 4.27 -2.22
N CYS A 82 -10.25 4.73 -3.43
CA CYS A 82 -9.64 5.95 -3.97
C CYS A 82 -9.81 7.15 -3.04
N LYS A 83 -10.98 7.33 -2.44
CA LYS A 83 -11.25 8.46 -1.53
C LYS A 83 -10.28 8.55 -0.36
N HIS A 84 -9.91 7.40 0.19
CA HIS A 84 -8.96 7.36 1.33
C HIS A 84 -7.54 7.69 0.88
N LEU A 85 -7.15 7.22 -0.31
CA LEU A 85 -5.81 7.51 -0.84
C LEU A 85 -5.67 8.98 -1.23
N THR A 86 -6.71 9.55 -1.80
CA THR A 86 -6.72 10.97 -2.20
C THR A 86 -6.55 11.90 -0.99
N ASN A 87 -7.11 11.51 0.15
CA ASN A 87 -7.04 12.32 1.38
C ASN A 87 -5.77 12.08 2.22
N PHE A 88 -4.95 11.13 1.83
CA PHE A 88 -3.71 10.83 2.55
C PHE A 88 -2.56 11.70 2.09
N ASN A 89 -1.75 12.19 3.05
CA ASN A 89 -0.50 12.89 2.78
C ASN A 89 0.54 12.49 3.83
N TYR A 90 1.81 12.40 3.42
CA TYR A 90 2.90 12.14 4.34
C TYR A 90 3.27 13.42 5.12
N ASN A 91 3.60 13.24 6.40
CA ASN A 91 4.06 14.30 7.29
C ASN A 91 5.58 14.32 7.49
N PHE A 92 6.28 13.29 7.03
CA PHE A 92 7.74 13.15 7.15
C PHE A 92 8.23 13.04 8.60
N VAL A 93 7.38 12.61 9.53
CA VAL A 93 7.73 12.41 10.93
C VAL A 93 8.23 10.99 11.18
N LYS A 94 7.61 10.02 10.53
CA LYS A 94 7.94 8.59 10.61
C LYS A 94 8.30 8.08 9.22
N SER A 95 8.69 6.80 9.13
CA SER A 95 8.85 6.15 7.83
C SER A 95 7.52 6.15 7.06
N PRO A 96 7.56 6.11 5.71
CA PRO A 96 6.33 6.05 4.91
C PRO A 96 5.40 4.91 5.30
N GLU A 97 5.99 3.75 5.59
CA GLU A 97 5.26 2.55 5.99
C GLU A 97 4.48 2.79 7.29
N CYS A 98 5.13 3.40 8.28
CA CYS A 98 4.50 3.70 9.56
C CYS A 98 3.43 4.78 9.41
N GLU A 99 3.69 5.82 8.63
CA GLU A 99 2.71 6.89 8.42
C GLU A 99 1.46 6.38 7.71
N PHE A 100 1.63 5.53 6.70
CA PHE A 100 0.50 4.94 6.00
C PHE A 100 -0.29 3.99 6.89
N ALA A 101 0.40 3.14 7.65
CA ALA A 101 -0.25 2.23 8.60
C ALA A 101 -1.09 3.00 9.62
N ASP A 102 -0.53 4.06 10.22
CA ASP A 102 -1.25 4.90 11.16
C ASP A 102 -2.48 5.56 10.53
N TYR A 103 -2.32 6.10 9.32
CA TYR A 103 -3.43 6.72 8.60
C TYR A 103 -4.58 5.73 8.36
N VAL A 104 -4.26 4.55 7.85
CA VAL A 104 -5.25 3.51 7.56
C VAL A 104 -6.00 3.13 8.84
N ARG A 105 -5.28 2.86 9.93
CA ARG A 105 -5.90 2.44 11.18
C ARG A 105 -6.75 3.53 11.83
N ASN A 106 -6.36 4.78 11.69
CA ASN A 106 -7.05 5.89 12.30
C ASN A 106 -8.24 6.40 11.49
N ASN A 107 -8.28 6.14 10.19
CA ASN A 107 -9.27 6.73 9.29
C ASN A 107 -10.19 5.73 8.59
N ILE A 108 -9.86 4.44 8.60
CA ILE A 108 -10.62 3.41 7.91
C ILE A 108 -11.12 2.40 8.94
N PHE A 109 -12.43 2.21 8.98
CA PHE A 109 -13.05 1.28 9.92
C PHE A 109 -12.93 -0.17 9.47
N ASN A 110 -13.20 -0.44 8.18
CA ASN A 110 -13.29 -1.78 7.64
C ASN A 110 -12.04 -2.13 6.83
N ILE A 111 -11.05 -2.65 7.53
CA ILE A 111 -9.75 -3.05 6.97
C ILE A 111 -9.68 -4.57 6.94
N MET A 112 -9.31 -5.15 5.78
CA MET A 112 -8.90 -6.53 5.71
C MET A 112 -7.38 -6.60 5.90
N GLU A 113 -6.94 -7.21 6.98
CA GLU A 113 -5.51 -7.45 7.21
C GLU A 113 -5.07 -8.65 6.38
N ILE A 114 -4.03 -8.47 5.59
CA ILE A 114 -3.54 -9.48 4.65
C ILE A 114 -2.38 -10.22 5.27
N GLU A 115 -2.46 -11.56 5.27
CA GLU A 115 -1.38 -12.41 5.74
C GLU A 115 -0.31 -12.60 4.66
N ARG A 116 -0.74 -12.82 3.41
CA ARG A 116 0.17 -13.07 2.29
C ARG A 116 -0.22 -12.21 1.09
N LEU A 117 0.71 -11.40 0.64
CA LEU A 117 0.56 -10.62 -0.59
C LEU A 117 1.00 -11.41 -1.82
N ASN A 118 1.87 -12.39 -1.65
CA ASN A 118 2.47 -13.19 -2.72
C ASN A 118 3.23 -12.30 -3.73
N ILE A 119 4.07 -11.43 -3.18
CA ILE A 119 5.00 -10.62 -3.96
C ILE A 119 6.43 -10.86 -3.51
N GLU A 120 7.36 -10.77 -4.44
CA GLU A 120 8.78 -10.78 -4.16
C GLU A 120 9.28 -9.33 -4.17
N CYS A 121 9.74 -8.87 -3.01
CA CYS A 121 10.28 -7.55 -2.83
C CYS A 121 11.78 -7.57 -3.10
N CYS A 122 12.27 -6.64 -3.93
CA CYS A 122 13.70 -6.40 -4.12
C CYS A 122 14.04 -5.06 -3.48
N PHE A 123 14.87 -5.07 -2.44
CA PHE A 123 15.24 -3.87 -1.72
C PHE A 123 16.39 -3.15 -2.43
N ALA A 124 16.26 -1.84 -2.62
CA ALA A 124 17.21 -1.05 -3.39
C ALA A 124 18.59 -0.96 -2.73
N ASP A 125 18.61 -0.96 -1.39
CA ASP A 125 19.85 -0.68 -0.64
C ASP A 125 20.84 -1.85 -0.64
N ASP A 126 20.33 -3.09 -0.55
CA ASP A 126 21.18 -4.29 -0.41
C ASP A 126 20.79 -5.40 -1.39
N LEU A 127 19.87 -5.14 -2.30
CA LEU A 127 19.34 -6.10 -3.28
C LEU A 127 18.80 -7.39 -2.62
N ARG A 128 18.43 -7.31 -1.34
CA ARG A 128 17.81 -8.45 -0.64
C ARG A 128 16.45 -8.75 -1.26
N LEU A 129 16.16 -10.05 -1.41
CA LEU A 129 14.86 -10.53 -1.87
C LEU A 129 14.05 -11.04 -0.68
N LEU A 130 12.78 -10.69 -0.64
CA LEU A 130 11.86 -11.13 0.40
C LEU A 130 10.48 -11.38 -0.20
N ILE A 131 9.91 -12.54 0.11
CA ILE A 131 8.52 -12.86 -0.28
C ILE A 131 7.61 -12.56 0.90
N VAL A 132 6.57 -11.78 0.65
CA VAL A 132 5.61 -11.36 1.68
C VAL A 132 4.15 -11.63 1.30
#